data_d1ccd1328e3cb6791ecb2366c4007305
#
_entry.id   d1ccd1328e3cb6791ecb2366c4007305
#
_cell.length_a   1.000
_cell.length_b   1.000
_cell.length_c   1.000
_cell.angle_alpha   90.00
_cell.angle_beta   90.00
_cell.angle_gamma   90.00
#
_symmetry.space_group_name_H-M   'P 1'
#
loop_
_entity.id
_entity.type
_entity.pdbx_description
1 polymer ?
#
loop_
_entity_poly.entity_id
_entity_poly.type
_entity_poly.pdbx_seq_one_letter_code
_entity_poly.pdbx_strand_id
1 'polypeptide(L)'
;MATIVPRTGTIGIMFIRDFLASGRPSISFEFFPPKTDDAALQLERTIAELSELEPSFVSVTWGAGGSTREKTIDIVSRIKRETGIEAMAHLTCVGANREEIGAILDRLTDAGVENVLALRGDPPKGQAVFTVAEGGFRYASELAEFIGQTHGDRLCLGGAAYPEKHPECGNPAVDLNNLKRKVDAGLDFLITQLFFENQHYWEFVERARSAGIRIPIIPGIIPITNAAQVERLTLSCGALLPFKLGAELDRRRNDPNAVMQLGVAHATSQCIDLLTHGAPGVHFYTLNRSSATRDIFSALRVMGLAGQEVQV
;
A
#
# COMPACT_ATOMS: atom_id res chain seq x y z
N MET A 1 -17.48 -3.96 23.22
CA MET A 1 -16.05 -3.59 23.27
C MET A 1 -15.27 -4.89 23.08
N ALA A 2 -14.70 -5.12 21.92
CA ALA A 2 -13.81 -6.25 21.73
C ALA A 2 -12.47 -5.88 22.37
N THR A 3 -12.05 -6.61 23.37
CA THR A 3 -10.78 -6.41 24.07
C THR A 3 -9.67 -6.97 23.16
N ILE A 4 -8.87 -6.08 22.58
CA ILE A 4 -7.65 -6.47 21.85
C ILE A 4 -6.68 -7.04 22.88
N VAL A 5 -6.34 -8.32 22.76
CA VAL A 5 -5.35 -8.96 23.63
C VAL A 5 -3.96 -8.57 23.12
N PRO A 6 -3.16 -7.82 23.90
CA PRO A 6 -1.81 -7.45 23.44
C PRO A 6 -0.92 -8.70 23.35
N ARG A 7 -0.17 -8.82 22.28
CA ARG A 7 0.90 -9.81 22.17
C ARG A 7 1.93 -9.53 23.26
N THR A 8 2.11 -10.45 24.20
CA THR A 8 3.16 -10.40 25.22
C THR A 8 4.49 -10.86 24.58
N GLY A 9 5.12 -9.98 23.85
CA GLY A 9 6.48 -10.10 23.35
C GLY A 9 7.07 -8.70 23.24
N THR A 10 8.33 -8.53 23.57
CA THR A 10 9.05 -7.27 23.34
C THR A 10 8.77 -6.83 21.92
N ILE A 11 8.17 -5.65 21.73
CA ILE A 11 7.96 -5.05 20.40
C ILE A 11 9.37 -4.78 19.86
N GLY A 12 9.92 -5.76 19.13
CA GLY A 12 11.19 -5.60 18.43
C GLY A 12 10.98 -4.72 17.21
N ILE A 13 11.95 -3.89 16.92
CA ILE A 13 12.07 -3.16 15.65
C ILE A 13 12.01 -4.20 14.55
N MET A 14 11.03 -4.10 13.63
CA MET A 14 10.93 -4.97 12.47
C MET A 14 10.79 -4.12 11.21
N PHE A 15 11.86 -4.06 10.44
CA PHE A 15 11.79 -3.46 9.13
C PHE A 15 11.07 -4.39 8.14
N ILE A 16 10.20 -3.82 7.32
CA ILE A 16 9.52 -4.58 6.26
C ILE A 16 10.52 -5.24 5.32
N ARG A 17 11.68 -4.59 5.04
CA ARG A 17 12.76 -5.18 4.24
C ARG A 17 13.28 -6.50 4.81
N ASP A 18 13.38 -6.64 6.14
CA ASP A 18 13.88 -7.85 6.78
C ASP A 18 12.86 -8.99 6.68
N PHE A 19 11.57 -8.65 6.83
CA PHE A 19 10.50 -9.60 6.58
C PHE A 19 10.53 -10.10 5.12
N LEU A 20 10.64 -9.21 4.15
CA LEU A 20 10.73 -9.56 2.73
C LEU A 20 11.97 -10.39 2.40
N ALA A 21 13.09 -10.15 3.09
CA ALA A 21 14.31 -10.95 2.96
C ALA A 21 14.17 -12.38 3.50
N SER A 22 13.17 -12.66 4.34
CA SER A 22 12.94 -14.02 4.87
C SER A 22 12.46 -15.03 3.83
N GLY A 23 12.06 -14.57 2.64
CA GLY A 23 11.54 -15.41 1.56
C GLY A 23 10.09 -15.89 1.77
N ARG A 24 9.45 -15.49 2.88
CA ARG A 24 8.02 -15.77 3.10
C ARG A 24 7.16 -14.69 2.43
N PRO A 25 6.05 -15.08 1.77
CA PRO A 25 5.16 -14.10 1.17
C PRO A 25 4.56 -13.16 2.22
N SER A 26 4.59 -11.85 1.97
CA SER A 26 3.95 -10.87 2.84
C SER A 26 2.48 -10.68 2.47
N ILE A 27 1.61 -10.59 3.47
CA ILE A 27 0.24 -10.13 3.29
C ILE A 27 0.07 -8.85 4.09
N SER A 28 -0.35 -7.79 3.42
CA SER A 28 -0.44 -6.47 4.06
C SER A 28 -1.70 -5.72 3.62
N PHE A 29 -2.15 -4.79 4.47
CA PHE A 29 -3.40 -4.06 4.31
C PHE A 29 -3.17 -2.56 4.37
N GLU A 30 -3.83 -1.82 3.47
CA GLU A 30 -3.81 -0.36 3.46
C GLU A 30 -5.08 0.21 4.07
N PHE A 31 -4.92 1.22 4.91
CA PHE A 31 -5.99 1.99 5.53
C PHE A 31 -5.90 3.47 5.17
N PHE A 32 -7.04 4.15 5.22
CA PHE A 32 -7.17 5.58 4.99
C PHE A 32 -7.56 6.29 6.29
N PRO A 33 -6.96 7.45 6.61
CA PRO A 33 -7.40 8.26 7.73
C PRO A 33 -8.88 8.65 7.60
N PRO A 34 -9.68 8.50 8.66
CA PRO A 34 -11.10 8.78 8.63
C PRO A 34 -11.36 10.29 8.55
N LYS A 35 -12.45 10.67 7.87
CA LYS A 35 -12.86 12.08 7.72
C LYS A 35 -13.99 12.48 8.67
N THR A 36 -14.72 11.51 9.21
CA THR A 36 -15.84 11.69 10.13
C THR A 36 -15.71 10.73 11.31
N ASP A 37 -16.44 10.98 12.38
CA ASP A 37 -16.44 10.11 13.57
C ASP A 37 -17.00 8.72 13.25
N ASP A 38 -18.03 8.62 12.41
CA ASP A 38 -18.56 7.32 11.95
C ASP A 38 -17.52 6.54 11.14
N ALA A 39 -16.77 7.23 10.28
CA ALA A 39 -15.67 6.61 9.53
C ALA A 39 -14.53 6.18 10.46
N ALA A 40 -14.29 6.89 11.57
CA ALA A 40 -13.32 6.49 12.60
C ALA A 40 -13.73 5.20 13.29
N LEU A 41 -14.98 5.10 13.71
CA LEU A 41 -15.53 3.87 14.31
C LEU A 41 -15.49 2.69 13.33
N GLN A 42 -15.79 2.95 12.06
CA GLN A 42 -15.68 1.91 11.01
C GLN A 42 -14.23 1.46 10.81
N LEU A 43 -13.27 2.38 10.78
CA LEU A 43 -11.84 2.05 10.66
C LEU A 43 -11.38 1.20 11.85
N GLU A 44 -11.75 1.55 13.07
CA GLU A 44 -11.41 0.77 14.28
C GLU A 44 -11.91 -0.67 14.19
N ARG A 45 -13.16 -0.87 13.77
CA ARG A 45 -13.70 -2.21 13.52
C ARG A 45 -12.93 -2.95 12.45
N THR A 46 -12.64 -2.29 11.33
CA THR A 46 -11.90 -2.88 10.21
C THR A 46 -10.48 -3.28 10.62
N ILE A 47 -9.78 -2.44 11.39
CA ILE A 47 -8.45 -2.76 11.93
C ILE A 47 -8.55 -3.98 12.85
N ALA A 48 -9.50 -4.01 13.78
CA ALA A 48 -9.67 -5.14 14.68
C ALA A 48 -9.91 -6.45 13.91
N GLU A 49 -10.85 -6.44 12.96
CA GLU A 49 -11.18 -7.62 12.15
C GLU A 49 -10.04 -8.11 11.26
N LEU A 50 -9.25 -7.20 10.66
CA LEU A 50 -8.11 -7.56 9.81
C LEU A 50 -6.86 -7.91 10.62
N SER A 51 -6.75 -7.42 11.86
CA SER A 51 -5.67 -7.82 12.78
C SER A 51 -5.74 -9.29 13.17
N GLU A 52 -6.95 -9.87 13.24
CA GLU A 52 -7.15 -11.31 13.48
C GLU A 52 -6.53 -12.19 12.39
N LEU A 53 -6.28 -11.64 11.21
CA LEU A 53 -5.64 -12.34 10.10
C LEU A 53 -4.12 -12.39 10.21
N GLU A 54 -3.54 -11.71 11.21
CA GLU A 54 -2.10 -11.62 11.45
C GLU A 54 -1.29 -11.16 10.22
N PRO A 55 -1.61 -9.98 9.64
CA PRO A 55 -0.88 -9.49 8.48
C PRO A 55 0.60 -9.26 8.82
N SER A 56 1.45 -9.32 7.81
CA SER A 56 2.88 -9.04 7.95
C SER A 56 3.13 -7.59 8.36
N PHE A 57 2.36 -6.69 7.78
CA PHE A 57 2.33 -5.27 8.15
C PHE A 57 1.04 -4.61 7.66
N VAL A 58 0.79 -3.40 8.12
CA VAL A 58 -0.26 -2.53 7.61
C VAL A 58 0.30 -1.19 7.18
N SER A 59 -0.39 -0.48 6.29
CA SER A 59 -0.03 0.89 5.93
C SER A 59 -1.19 1.84 6.15
N VAL A 60 -0.87 3.11 6.43
CA VAL A 60 -1.88 4.17 6.54
C VAL A 60 -1.52 5.30 5.59
N THR A 61 -2.48 5.65 4.72
CA THR A 61 -2.26 6.67 3.71
C THR A 61 -2.12 8.06 4.31
N TRP A 62 -1.44 8.93 3.55
CA TRP A 62 -1.33 10.34 3.86
C TRP A 62 -2.40 11.11 3.08
N GLY A 63 -3.27 11.82 3.76
CA GLY A 63 -4.34 12.54 3.09
C GLY A 63 -3.83 13.70 2.25
N ALA A 64 -4.41 13.87 1.07
CA ALA A 64 -4.10 14.97 0.17
C ALA A 64 -4.23 16.34 0.88
N GLY A 65 -3.21 17.20 0.73
CA GLY A 65 -3.22 18.56 1.26
C GLY A 65 -2.90 18.71 2.75
N GLY A 66 -2.34 17.71 3.42
CA GLY A 66 -1.80 17.87 4.77
C GLY A 66 -2.81 17.85 5.92
N SER A 67 -4.11 17.87 5.65
CA SER A 67 -5.17 17.93 6.67
C SER A 67 -5.30 16.65 7.53
N THR A 68 -4.62 15.59 7.16
CA THR A 68 -4.66 14.29 7.87
C THR A 68 -3.30 13.86 8.41
N ARG A 69 -2.28 14.72 8.38
CA ARG A 69 -0.91 14.41 8.83
C ARG A 69 -0.90 13.84 10.24
N GLU A 70 -1.45 14.60 11.19
CA GLU A 70 -1.55 14.19 12.59
C GLU A 70 -2.29 12.88 12.74
N LYS A 71 -3.44 12.74 12.07
CA LYS A 71 -4.23 11.51 12.12
C LYS A 71 -3.47 10.29 11.61
N THR A 72 -2.66 10.44 10.56
CA THR A 72 -1.87 9.32 10.04
C THR A 72 -0.84 8.86 11.07
N ILE A 73 -0.07 9.80 11.67
CA ILE A 73 0.90 9.48 12.71
C ILE A 73 0.22 8.80 13.90
N ASP A 74 -0.89 9.37 14.38
CA ASP A 74 -1.64 8.82 15.51
C ASP A 74 -2.16 7.39 15.23
N ILE A 75 -2.69 7.14 14.03
CA ILE A 75 -3.23 5.84 13.63
C ILE A 75 -2.12 4.79 13.53
N VAL A 76 -1.01 5.07 12.82
CA VAL A 76 0.09 4.10 12.68
C VAL A 76 0.73 3.77 14.01
N SER A 77 0.96 4.78 14.86
CA SER A 77 1.52 4.61 16.20
C SER A 77 0.60 3.79 17.10
N ARG A 78 -0.71 4.06 17.02
CA ARG A 78 -1.73 3.32 17.78
C ARG A 78 -1.81 1.86 17.33
N ILE A 79 -1.86 1.60 16.00
CA ILE A 79 -1.90 0.23 15.49
C ILE A 79 -0.70 -0.55 16.00
N LYS A 80 0.53 -0.03 15.84
CA LYS A 80 1.74 -0.72 16.30
C LYS A 80 1.71 -0.98 17.80
N ARG A 81 1.33 0.01 18.61
CA ARG A 81 1.30 -0.11 20.07
C ARG A 81 0.22 -1.07 20.57
N GLU A 82 -0.99 -1.04 19.98
CA GLU A 82 -2.15 -1.76 20.49
C GLU A 82 -2.27 -3.18 19.93
N THR A 83 -1.83 -3.40 18.69
CA THR A 83 -1.95 -4.71 18.03
C THR A 83 -0.63 -5.46 17.93
N GLY A 84 0.50 -4.77 18.07
CA GLY A 84 1.83 -5.33 17.81
C GLY A 84 2.11 -5.62 16.32
N ILE A 85 1.20 -5.23 15.42
CA ILE A 85 1.39 -5.38 13.98
C ILE A 85 2.31 -4.28 13.48
N GLU A 86 3.26 -4.63 12.62
CA GLU A 86 4.14 -3.64 12.01
C GLU A 86 3.33 -2.64 11.17
N ALA A 87 3.65 -1.35 11.31
CA ALA A 87 2.92 -0.28 10.65
C ALA A 87 3.83 0.60 9.80
N MET A 88 3.37 0.94 8.61
CA MET A 88 4.05 1.82 7.66
C MET A 88 3.24 3.10 7.47
N ALA A 89 3.88 4.25 7.64
CA ALA A 89 3.26 5.53 7.34
C ALA A 89 3.52 5.90 5.87
N HIS A 90 2.48 6.31 5.13
CA HIS A 90 2.72 7.03 3.88
C HIS A 90 3.25 8.43 4.21
N LEU A 91 4.17 8.94 3.43
CA LEU A 91 4.69 10.29 3.55
C LEU A 91 4.81 10.91 2.15
N THR A 92 4.27 12.12 1.99
CA THR A 92 4.22 12.78 0.68
C THR A 92 4.97 14.11 0.68
N CYS A 93 5.44 14.50 -0.51
CA CYS A 93 6.05 15.81 -0.75
C CYS A 93 5.04 16.98 -0.66
N VAL A 94 3.73 16.69 -0.71
CA VAL A 94 2.69 17.72 -0.83
C VAL A 94 2.62 18.60 0.40
N GLY A 95 2.72 19.93 0.18
CA GLY A 95 2.41 20.94 1.18
C GLY A 95 3.34 20.94 2.41
N ALA A 96 4.56 20.41 2.29
CA ALA A 96 5.57 20.44 3.34
C ALA A 96 6.95 20.77 2.79
N ASN A 97 7.71 21.53 3.56
CA ASN A 97 9.11 21.78 3.32
C ASN A 97 10.00 20.74 4.00
N ARG A 98 11.32 20.85 3.81
CA ARG A 98 12.30 19.90 4.36
C ARG A 98 12.30 19.84 5.88
N GLU A 99 12.16 20.98 6.53
CA GLU A 99 12.14 21.08 8.00
C GLU A 99 10.88 20.39 8.58
N GLU A 100 9.72 20.67 8.00
CA GLU A 100 8.46 20.03 8.39
C GLU A 100 8.50 18.51 8.17
N ILE A 101 9.06 18.04 7.05
CA ILE A 101 9.25 16.61 6.79
C ILE A 101 10.19 15.99 7.82
N GLY A 102 11.31 16.67 8.16
CA GLY A 102 12.24 16.22 9.19
C GLY A 102 11.52 16.05 10.53
N ALA A 103 10.76 17.03 10.98
CA ALA A 103 10.00 16.96 12.22
C ALA A 103 8.94 15.83 12.22
N ILE A 104 8.31 15.54 11.07
CA ILE A 104 7.39 14.41 10.92
C ILE A 104 8.12 13.08 11.08
N LEU A 105 9.29 12.94 10.45
CA LEU A 105 10.10 11.72 10.53
C LEU A 105 10.61 11.47 11.96
N ASP A 106 11.03 12.52 12.66
CA ASP A 106 11.42 12.42 14.08
C ASP A 106 10.25 11.92 14.93
N ARG A 107 9.06 12.48 14.74
CA ARG A 107 7.84 12.04 15.46
C ARG A 107 7.44 10.60 15.16
N LEU A 108 7.58 10.15 13.90
CA LEU A 108 7.32 8.76 13.53
C LEU A 108 8.32 7.83 14.24
N THR A 109 9.61 8.14 14.17
CA THR A 109 10.65 7.33 14.82
C THR A 109 10.54 7.32 16.33
N ASP A 110 10.22 8.45 16.97
CA ASP A 110 9.95 8.56 18.40
C ASP A 110 8.73 7.74 18.84
N ALA A 111 7.74 7.60 17.96
CA ALA A 111 6.57 6.74 18.16
C ALA A 111 6.84 5.25 17.84
N GLY A 112 8.07 4.89 17.46
CA GLY A 112 8.47 3.53 17.09
C GLY A 112 7.98 3.09 15.71
N VAL A 113 7.64 4.01 14.81
CA VAL A 113 7.25 3.72 13.42
C VAL A 113 8.49 3.87 12.53
N GLU A 114 8.98 2.75 12.05
CA GLU A 114 10.26 2.69 11.32
C GLU A 114 10.10 2.37 9.83
N ASN A 115 8.88 2.26 9.35
CA ASN A 115 8.60 1.98 7.95
C ASN A 115 7.82 3.14 7.32
N VAL A 116 8.34 3.66 6.21
CA VAL A 116 7.76 4.81 5.50
C VAL A 116 7.60 4.50 4.02
N LEU A 117 6.43 4.78 3.45
CA LEU A 117 6.22 4.78 2.01
C LEU A 117 6.41 6.20 1.47
N ALA A 118 7.55 6.44 0.81
CA ALA A 118 7.92 7.74 0.26
C ALA A 118 7.22 7.99 -1.08
N LEU A 119 6.34 8.98 -1.13
CA LEU A 119 5.49 9.32 -2.26
C LEU A 119 5.65 10.78 -2.68
N ARG A 120 5.38 11.09 -3.95
CA ARG A 120 5.21 12.48 -4.36
C ARG A 120 3.93 13.07 -3.75
N GLY A 121 2.86 12.32 -3.78
CA GLY A 121 1.51 12.73 -3.49
C GLY A 121 0.82 13.36 -4.70
N ASP A 122 -0.51 13.38 -4.63
CA ASP A 122 -1.38 14.00 -5.65
C ASP A 122 -1.55 15.49 -5.39
N PRO A 123 -1.85 16.29 -6.42
CA PRO A 123 -2.22 17.69 -6.25
C PRO A 123 -3.31 17.83 -5.19
N PRO A 124 -3.28 18.92 -4.38
CA PRO A 124 -4.35 19.20 -3.45
C PRO A 124 -5.71 19.29 -4.17
N LYS A 125 -6.78 18.90 -3.47
CA LYS A 125 -8.12 18.86 -4.04
C LYS A 125 -8.50 20.23 -4.64
N GLY A 126 -8.87 20.23 -5.93
CA GLY A 126 -9.20 21.46 -6.68
C GLY A 126 -8.02 22.07 -7.44
N GLN A 127 -6.82 21.50 -7.34
CA GLN A 127 -5.67 21.88 -8.15
C GLN A 127 -5.42 20.82 -9.23
N ALA A 128 -5.21 21.28 -10.47
CA ALA A 128 -4.93 20.37 -11.59
C ALA A 128 -3.45 19.94 -11.67
N VAL A 129 -2.55 20.66 -11.02
CA VAL A 129 -1.10 20.48 -11.13
C VAL A 129 -0.48 20.42 -9.73
N PHE A 130 0.48 19.51 -9.56
CA PHE A 130 1.30 19.44 -8.36
C PHE A 130 2.18 20.69 -8.24
N THR A 131 2.11 21.37 -7.09
CA THR A 131 2.94 22.53 -6.76
C THR A 131 3.88 22.18 -5.63
N VAL A 132 5.17 22.42 -5.84
CA VAL A 132 6.20 22.22 -4.81
C VAL A 132 6.05 23.31 -3.75
N ALA A 133 6.02 22.91 -2.47
CA ALA A 133 6.13 23.86 -1.36
C ALA A 133 7.50 24.55 -1.38
N GLU A 134 7.57 25.79 -0.94
CA GLU A 134 8.86 26.50 -0.85
C GLU A 134 9.82 25.72 0.05
N GLY A 135 11.02 25.41 -0.45
CA GLY A 135 11.98 24.54 0.24
C GLY A 135 11.58 23.07 0.35
N GLY A 136 10.53 22.65 -0.35
CA GLY A 136 10.02 21.27 -0.36
C GLY A 136 10.66 20.37 -1.43
N PHE A 137 9.99 19.27 -1.73
CA PHE A 137 10.43 18.24 -2.69
C PHE A 137 9.49 18.20 -3.89
N ARG A 138 10.07 18.04 -5.08
CA ARG A 138 9.31 17.87 -6.32
C ARG A 138 8.94 16.42 -6.59
N TYR A 139 9.83 15.50 -6.24
CA TYR A 139 9.73 14.08 -6.55
C TYR A 139 9.96 13.20 -5.31
N ALA A 140 9.33 12.04 -5.30
CA ALA A 140 9.54 11.04 -4.24
C ALA A 140 11.01 10.56 -4.14
N SER A 141 11.81 10.66 -5.22
CA SER A 141 13.24 10.37 -5.19
C SER A 141 14.02 11.37 -4.32
N GLU A 142 13.68 12.66 -4.40
CA GLU A 142 14.31 13.69 -3.56
C GLU A 142 13.91 13.52 -2.08
N LEU A 143 12.68 13.12 -1.82
CA LEU A 143 12.21 12.78 -0.48
C LEU A 143 12.96 11.55 0.06
N ALA A 144 13.08 10.48 -0.73
CA ALA A 144 13.81 9.27 -0.34
C ALA A 144 15.29 9.55 -0.03
N GLU A 145 15.95 10.32 -0.88
CA GLU A 145 17.34 10.75 -0.66
C GLU A 145 17.49 11.56 0.64
N PHE A 146 16.59 12.50 0.89
CA PHE A 146 16.57 13.29 2.12
C PHE A 146 16.39 12.41 3.36
N ILE A 147 15.47 11.44 3.33
CA ILE A 147 15.26 10.51 4.44
C ILE A 147 16.52 9.69 4.68
N GLY A 148 17.16 9.16 3.63
CA GLY A 148 18.41 8.43 3.73
C GLY A 148 19.53 9.26 4.36
N GLN A 149 19.64 10.54 4.01
CA GLN A 149 20.66 11.44 4.55
C GLN A 149 20.42 11.84 6.02
N THR A 150 19.17 11.96 6.45
CA THR A 150 18.83 12.48 7.78
C THR A 150 18.50 11.38 8.80
N HIS A 151 17.90 10.28 8.36
CA HIS A 151 17.45 9.19 9.23
C HIS A 151 18.20 7.86 8.97
N GLY A 152 18.78 7.70 7.77
CA GLY A 152 19.64 6.55 7.43
C GLY A 152 18.96 5.21 7.75
N ASP A 153 19.70 4.34 8.45
CA ASP A 153 19.26 2.98 8.80
C ASP A 153 18.14 2.91 9.84
N ARG A 154 17.69 4.05 10.39
CA ARG A 154 16.55 4.08 11.34
C ARG A 154 15.22 3.87 10.66
N LEU A 155 15.15 4.00 9.33
CA LEU A 155 13.92 3.85 8.56
C LEU A 155 14.10 2.84 7.42
N CYS A 156 13.05 2.08 7.18
CA CYS A 156 12.88 1.25 5.99
C CYS A 156 11.97 1.99 5.01
N LEU A 157 12.42 2.13 3.76
CA LEU A 157 11.75 2.94 2.76
C LEU A 157 11.08 2.11 1.68
N GLY A 158 9.76 2.21 1.58
CA GLY A 158 9.00 1.76 0.43
C GLY A 158 8.77 2.88 -0.58
N GLY A 159 8.45 2.50 -1.80
CA GLY A 159 8.00 3.43 -2.85
C GLY A 159 6.92 2.85 -3.73
N ALA A 160 6.15 3.72 -4.41
CA ALA A 160 5.14 3.28 -5.37
C ALA A 160 5.76 2.96 -6.74
N ALA A 161 5.21 1.94 -7.40
CA ALA A 161 5.52 1.57 -8.78
C ALA A 161 4.23 1.44 -9.60
N TYR A 162 4.31 1.52 -10.92
CA TYR A 162 3.16 1.50 -11.81
C TYR A 162 3.37 0.44 -12.89
N PRO A 163 2.72 -0.75 -12.79
CA PRO A 163 2.88 -1.82 -13.77
C PRO A 163 2.55 -1.39 -15.20
N GLU A 164 1.52 -0.58 -15.36
CA GLU A 164 1.00 -0.12 -16.64
C GLU A 164 1.57 1.26 -17.05
N LYS A 165 2.26 1.97 -16.19
CA LYS A 165 2.84 3.30 -16.35
C LYS A 165 2.14 4.37 -15.49
N HIS A 166 2.92 5.32 -14.97
CA HIS A 166 2.36 6.49 -14.27
C HIS A 166 1.49 7.33 -15.23
N PRO A 167 0.25 7.72 -14.83
CA PRO A 167 -0.67 8.43 -15.73
C PRO A 167 -0.10 9.74 -16.28
N GLU A 168 0.68 10.48 -15.51
CA GLU A 168 1.33 11.71 -15.95
C GLU A 168 2.58 11.49 -16.82
N CYS A 169 3.07 10.27 -16.98
CA CYS A 169 4.25 9.99 -17.79
C CYS A 169 3.83 9.52 -19.20
N GLY A 170 4.17 10.27 -20.23
CA GLY A 170 3.82 9.94 -21.61
C GLY A 170 4.58 8.72 -22.19
N ASN A 171 5.73 8.36 -21.59
CA ASN A 171 6.62 7.33 -22.13
C ASN A 171 6.99 6.29 -21.05
N PRO A 172 6.67 4.99 -21.26
CA PRO A 172 6.98 3.92 -20.31
C PRO A 172 8.48 3.76 -19.99
N ALA A 173 9.36 4.02 -20.93
CA ALA A 173 10.81 3.93 -20.69
C ALA A 173 11.30 5.08 -19.79
N VAL A 174 10.73 6.27 -19.94
CA VAL A 174 10.99 7.41 -19.05
C VAL A 174 10.47 7.12 -17.66
N ASP A 175 9.28 6.53 -17.54
CA ASP A 175 8.69 6.15 -16.25
C ASP A 175 9.56 5.12 -15.51
N LEU A 176 10.04 4.10 -16.21
CA LEU A 176 10.96 3.10 -15.66
C LEU A 176 12.29 3.72 -15.21
N ASN A 177 12.85 4.67 -15.97
CA ASN A 177 14.06 5.40 -15.59
C ASN A 177 13.83 6.27 -14.33
N ASN A 178 12.66 6.89 -14.21
CA ASN A 178 12.29 7.65 -13.01
C ASN A 178 12.14 6.73 -11.80
N LEU A 179 11.55 5.53 -11.99
CA LEU A 179 11.49 4.52 -10.95
C LEU A 179 12.90 4.06 -10.52
N LYS A 180 13.79 3.81 -11.48
CA LYS A 180 15.18 3.43 -11.18
C LYS A 180 15.89 4.50 -10.33
N ARG A 181 15.76 5.79 -10.70
CA ARG A 181 16.33 6.90 -9.89
C ARG A 181 15.76 6.90 -8.47
N LYS A 182 14.46 6.65 -8.32
CA LYS A 182 13.81 6.58 -7.02
C LYS A 182 14.32 5.41 -6.19
N VAL A 183 14.55 4.25 -6.81
CA VAL A 183 15.17 3.09 -6.14
C VAL A 183 16.60 3.39 -5.72
N ASP A 184 17.39 4.01 -6.62
CA ASP A 184 18.77 4.38 -6.33
C ASP A 184 18.92 5.46 -5.25
N ALA A 185 17.85 6.20 -4.97
CA ALA A 185 17.77 7.14 -3.86
C ALA A 185 17.60 6.47 -2.48
N GLY A 186 17.57 5.13 -2.42
CA GLY A 186 17.62 4.37 -1.17
C GLY A 186 16.33 3.67 -0.79
N LEU A 187 15.48 3.27 -1.75
CA LEU A 187 14.30 2.46 -1.44
C LEU A 187 14.68 1.00 -1.18
N ASP A 188 14.03 0.38 -0.19
CA ASP A 188 14.20 -1.01 0.20
C ASP A 188 13.21 -1.95 -0.54
N PHE A 189 12.02 -1.47 -0.91
CA PHE A 189 11.00 -2.24 -1.62
C PHE A 189 10.04 -1.32 -2.39
N LEU A 190 9.24 -1.93 -3.25
CA LEU A 190 8.19 -1.25 -4.01
C LEU A 190 6.83 -1.90 -3.74
N ILE A 191 5.76 -1.07 -3.74
CA ILE A 191 4.38 -1.53 -3.84
C ILE A 191 3.81 -1.01 -5.15
N THR A 192 3.16 -1.88 -5.94
CA THR A 192 2.62 -1.45 -7.21
C THR A 192 1.28 -0.73 -7.02
N GLN A 193 0.95 0.18 -7.95
CA GLN A 193 -0.43 0.61 -8.15
C GLN A 193 -1.28 -0.61 -8.52
N LEU A 194 -2.60 -0.53 -8.25
CA LEU A 194 -3.56 -1.58 -8.61
C LEU A 194 -3.52 -1.90 -10.12
N PHE A 195 -3.78 -3.14 -10.45
CA PHE A 195 -3.92 -3.68 -11.79
C PHE A 195 -4.91 -4.86 -11.75
N PHE A 196 -5.46 -5.25 -12.88
CA PHE A 196 -6.47 -6.33 -12.95
C PHE A 196 -6.03 -7.55 -13.74
N GLU A 197 -4.93 -7.48 -14.49
CA GLU A 197 -4.32 -8.59 -15.21
C GLU A 197 -2.89 -8.82 -14.72
N ASN A 198 -2.59 -10.02 -14.22
CA ASN A 198 -1.29 -10.34 -13.64
C ASN A 198 -0.16 -10.27 -14.65
N GLN A 199 -0.46 -10.40 -15.95
CA GLN A 199 0.50 -10.22 -17.02
C GLN A 199 1.19 -8.85 -16.94
N HIS A 200 0.44 -7.76 -16.65
CA HIS A 200 1.01 -6.41 -16.51
C HIS A 200 2.05 -6.33 -15.39
N TYR A 201 1.78 -7.02 -14.26
CA TYR A 201 2.75 -7.10 -13.17
C TYR A 201 4.01 -7.88 -13.58
N TRP A 202 3.88 -9.04 -14.21
CA TRP A 202 5.02 -9.86 -14.57
C TRP A 202 5.90 -9.20 -15.64
N GLU A 203 5.30 -8.64 -16.67
CA GLU A 203 6.02 -7.85 -17.67
C GLU A 203 6.72 -6.63 -17.08
N PHE A 204 6.07 -5.96 -16.10
CA PHE A 204 6.68 -4.86 -15.39
C PHE A 204 7.88 -5.32 -14.57
N VAL A 205 7.76 -6.42 -13.82
CA VAL A 205 8.87 -6.98 -13.05
C VAL A 205 10.05 -7.34 -13.95
N GLU A 206 9.81 -7.95 -15.11
CA GLU A 206 10.85 -8.27 -16.09
C GLU A 206 11.57 -7.00 -16.58
N ARG A 207 10.81 -5.97 -16.96
CA ARG A 207 11.39 -4.67 -17.36
C ARG A 207 12.17 -4.02 -16.22
N ALA A 208 11.66 -4.07 -15.00
CA ALA A 208 12.34 -3.52 -13.82
C ALA A 208 13.67 -4.25 -13.54
N ARG A 209 13.67 -5.59 -13.63
CA ARG A 209 14.89 -6.41 -13.47
C ARG A 209 15.92 -6.11 -14.57
N SER A 210 15.47 -5.94 -15.80
CA SER A 210 16.32 -5.54 -16.95
C SER A 210 16.93 -4.15 -16.77
N ALA A 211 16.22 -3.23 -16.11
CA ALA A 211 16.72 -1.90 -15.75
C ALA A 211 17.61 -1.90 -14.49
N GLY A 212 17.90 -3.07 -13.91
CA GLY A 212 18.76 -3.20 -12.72
C GLY A 212 18.06 -2.94 -11.38
N ILE A 213 16.74 -2.88 -11.33
CA ILE A 213 15.99 -2.83 -10.07
C ILE A 213 15.94 -4.23 -9.47
N ARG A 214 16.52 -4.43 -8.28
CA ARG A 214 16.64 -5.75 -7.62
C ARG A 214 15.81 -5.88 -6.35
N ILE A 215 15.36 -4.78 -5.76
CA ILE A 215 14.54 -4.77 -4.55
C ILE A 215 13.19 -5.47 -4.77
N PRO A 216 12.55 -5.99 -3.70
CA PRO A 216 11.23 -6.62 -3.80
C PRO A 216 10.17 -5.67 -4.39
N ILE A 217 9.26 -6.23 -5.19
CA ILE A 217 8.14 -5.51 -5.80
C ILE A 217 6.85 -6.22 -5.38
N ILE A 218 6.12 -5.64 -4.43
CA ILE A 218 4.88 -6.21 -3.89
C ILE A 218 3.71 -5.77 -4.78
N PRO A 219 2.92 -6.70 -5.36
CA PRO A 219 1.73 -6.35 -6.12
C PRO A 219 0.63 -5.76 -5.22
N GLY A 220 0.08 -4.64 -5.66
CA GLY A 220 -1.07 -3.98 -5.04
C GLY A 220 -2.39 -4.49 -5.62
N ILE A 221 -3.26 -5.04 -4.79
CA ILE A 221 -4.52 -5.66 -5.18
C ILE A 221 -5.69 -4.91 -4.55
N ILE A 222 -6.69 -4.60 -5.36
CA ILE A 222 -7.93 -4.00 -4.89
C ILE A 222 -9.09 -4.99 -5.04
N PRO A 223 -9.74 -5.40 -3.94
CA PRO A 223 -10.97 -6.16 -4.02
C PRO A 223 -12.10 -5.28 -4.60
N ILE A 224 -12.71 -5.71 -5.69
CA ILE A 224 -13.82 -4.97 -6.30
C ILE A 224 -15.09 -5.22 -5.47
N THR A 225 -15.58 -4.17 -4.83
CA THR A 225 -16.83 -4.23 -4.05
C THR A 225 -17.93 -3.33 -4.61
N ASN A 226 -17.58 -2.48 -5.58
CA ASN A 226 -18.51 -1.56 -6.24
C ASN A 226 -18.01 -1.22 -7.65
N ALA A 227 -18.83 -1.48 -8.68
CA ALA A 227 -18.45 -1.27 -10.07
C ALA A 227 -18.12 0.21 -10.39
N ALA A 228 -18.98 1.14 -9.97
CA ALA A 228 -18.74 2.56 -10.22
C ALA A 228 -17.50 3.12 -9.48
N GLN A 229 -17.17 2.55 -8.33
CA GLN A 229 -15.95 2.92 -7.60
C GLN A 229 -14.70 2.45 -8.35
N VAL A 230 -14.68 1.23 -8.85
CA VAL A 230 -13.57 0.67 -9.62
C VAL A 230 -13.33 1.48 -10.90
N GLU A 231 -14.38 1.82 -11.64
CA GLU A 231 -14.28 2.66 -12.84
C GLU A 231 -13.62 4.03 -12.55
N ARG A 232 -14.01 4.67 -11.45
CA ARG A 232 -13.38 5.94 -11.05
C ARG A 232 -11.91 5.77 -10.67
N LEU A 233 -11.59 4.70 -9.93
CA LEU A 233 -10.22 4.42 -9.52
C LEU A 233 -9.33 4.12 -10.72
N THR A 234 -9.78 3.30 -11.67
CA THR A 234 -9.01 3.00 -12.89
C THR A 234 -8.68 4.24 -13.69
N LEU A 235 -9.66 5.15 -13.84
CA LEU A 235 -9.43 6.43 -14.52
C LEU A 235 -8.40 7.32 -13.80
N SER A 236 -8.43 7.37 -12.46
CA SER A 236 -7.50 8.19 -11.68
C SER A 236 -6.09 7.61 -11.59
N CYS A 237 -5.98 6.27 -11.52
CA CYS A 237 -4.69 5.58 -11.38
C CYS A 237 -4.04 5.22 -12.72
N GLY A 238 -4.76 5.36 -13.84
CA GLY A 238 -4.29 4.95 -15.16
C GLY A 238 -4.24 3.43 -15.35
N ALA A 239 -4.94 2.66 -14.51
CA ALA A 239 -5.02 1.21 -14.63
C ALA A 239 -6.08 0.80 -15.67
N LEU A 240 -5.81 -0.26 -16.41
CA LEU A 240 -6.73 -0.79 -17.41
C LEU A 240 -7.71 -1.77 -16.76
N LEU A 241 -9.01 -1.53 -16.97
CA LEU A 241 -10.03 -2.50 -16.61
C LEU A 241 -10.24 -3.45 -17.80
N PRO A 242 -9.95 -4.75 -17.68
CA PRO A 242 -10.08 -5.70 -18.77
C PRO A 242 -11.51 -5.74 -19.29
N PHE A 243 -11.69 -5.77 -20.60
CA PHE A 243 -13.02 -5.71 -21.23
C PHE A 243 -14.00 -6.76 -20.68
N LYS A 244 -13.54 -8.00 -20.50
CA LYS A 244 -14.37 -9.09 -19.96
C LYS A 244 -14.81 -8.80 -18.53
N LEU A 245 -13.91 -8.33 -17.68
CA LEU A 245 -14.21 -7.99 -16.29
C LEU A 245 -15.18 -6.81 -16.22
N GLY A 246 -14.95 -5.76 -17.02
CA GLY A 246 -15.86 -4.62 -17.12
C GLY A 246 -17.26 -5.01 -17.55
N ALA A 247 -17.39 -5.83 -18.59
CA ALA A 247 -18.69 -6.34 -19.05
C ALA A 247 -19.43 -7.18 -17.99
N GLU A 248 -18.69 -7.99 -17.21
CA GLU A 248 -19.29 -8.77 -16.13
C GLU A 248 -19.71 -7.90 -14.92
N LEU A 249 -18.97 -6.86 -14.62
CA LEU A 249 -19.34 -5.86 -13.61
C LEU A 249 -20.59 -5.09 -14.05
N ASP A 250 -20.68 -4.71 -15.32
CA ASP A 250 -21.85 -4.01 -15.87
C ASP A 250 -23.12 -4.82 -15.79
N ARG A 251 -23.06 -6.12 -16.12
CA ARG A 251 -24.20 -7.03 -16.01
C ARG A 251 -24.73 -7.15 -14.58
N ARG A 252 -23.86 -6.97 -13.58
CA ARG A 252 -24.18 -7.12 -12.15
C ARG A 252 -24.32 -5.78 -11.44
N ARG A 253 -24.21 -4.66 -12.14
CA ARG A 253 -24.12 -3.30 -11.56
C ARG A 253 -25.22 -3.00 -10.53
N ASN A 254 -26.42 -3.54 -10.73
CA ASN A 254 -27.59 -3.33 -9.87
C ASN A 254 -27.69 -4.35 -8.71
N ASP A 255 -26.77 -5.30 -8.61
CA ASP A 255 -26.69 -6.27 -7.51
C ASP A 255 -25.32 -6.15 -6.80
N PRO A 256 -25.25 -5.39 -5.69
CA PRO A 256 -24.01 -5.19 -4.94
C PRO A 256 -23.37 -6.50 -4.45
N ASN A 257 -24.17 -7.51 -4.11
CA ASN A 257 -23.67 -8.80 -3.66
C ASN A 257 -23.00 -9.56 -4.82
N ALA A 258 -23.63 -9.58 -5.99
CA ALA A 258 -23.06 -10.21 -7.17
C ALA A 258 -21.79 -9.50 -7.65
N VAL A 259 -21.71 -8.16 -7.54
CA VAL A 259 -20.48 -7.39 -7.81
C VAL A 259 -19.36 -7.79 -6.83
N MET A 260 -19.67 -7.86 -5.53
CA MET A 260 -18.69 -8.22 -4.51
C MET A 260 -18.20 -9.66 -4.70
N GLN A 261 -19.08 -10.62 -4.96
CA GLN A 261 -18.71 -12.02 -5.23
C GLN A 261 -17.78 -12.15 -6.45
N LEU A 262 -18.09 -11.45 -7.53
CA LEU A 262 -17.22 -11.41 -8.71
C LEU A 262 -15.86 -10.80 -8.37
N GLY A 263 -15.84 -9.69 -7.63
CA GLY A 263 -14.60 -9.02 -7.23
C GLY A 263 -13.73 -9.86 -6.31
N VAL A 264 -14.32 -10.55 -5.33
CA VAL A 264 -13.62 -11.49 -4.46
C VAL A 264 -13.04 -12.65 -5.27
N ALA A 265 -13.82 -13.26 -6.14
CA ALA A 265 -13.35 -14.37 -6.98
C ALA A 265 -12.19 -13.94 -7.90
N HIS A 266 -12.31 -12.78 -8.53
CA HIS A 266 -11.24 -12.23 -9.39
C HIS A 266 -9.95 -11.96 -8.59
N ALA A 267 -10.03 -11.22 -7.49
CA ALA A 267 -8.86 -10.89 -6.67
C ALA A 267 -8.24 -12.14 -6.02
N THR A 268 -9.05 -13.13 -5.63
CA THR A 268 -8.54 -14.41 -5.14
C THR A 268 -7.71 -15.12 -6.21
N SER A 269 -8.23 -15.21 -7.44
CA SER A 269 -7.50 -15.80 -8.57
C SER A 269 -6.20 -15.06 -8.87
N GLN A 270 -6.21 -13.72 -8.85
CA GLN A 270 -5.00 -12.91 -9.00
C GLN A 270 -3.96 -13.23 -7.92
N CYS A 271 -4.37 -13.25 -6.65
CA CYS A 271 -3.47 -13.50 -5.53
C CYS A 271 -2.87 -14.92 -5.57
N ILE A 272 -3.68 -15.93 -5.90
CA ILE A 272 -3.21 -17.31 -6.04
C ILE A 272 -2.12 -17.39 -7.11
N ASP A 273 -2.39 -16.85 -8.30
CA ASP A 273 -1.44 -16.85 -9.41
C ASP A 273 -0.15 -16.08 -9.04
N LEU A 274 -0.26 -14.87 -8.46
CA LEU A 274 0.89 -14.08 -8.06
C LEU A 274 1.77 -14.81 -7.03
N LEU A 275 1.17 -15.35 -5.98
CA LEU A 275 1.90 -16.02 -4.90
C LEU A 275 2.51 -17.34 -5.34
N THR A 276 1.82 -18.13 -6.16
CA THR A 276 2.34 -19.40 -6.67
C THR A 276 3.49 -19.21 -7.67
N HIS A 277 3.54 -18.07 -8.35
CA HIS A 277 4.64 -17.73 -9.26
C HIS A 277 5.75 -16.87 -8.62
N GLY A 278 5.74 -16.74 -7.28
CA GLY A 278 6.87 -16.19 -6.54
C GLY A 278 6.85 -14.67 -6.35
N ALA A 279 5.67 -14.03 -6.38
CA ALA A 279 5.54 -12.67 -5.90
C ALA A 279 5.92 -12.59 -4.41
N PRO A 280 6.63 -11.54 -3.95
CA PRO A 280 7.11 -11.46 -2.56
C PRO A 280 6.00 -11.26 -1.53
N GLY A 281 4.76 -11.21 -1.96
CA GLY A 281 3.57 -11.03 -1.17
C GLY A 281 2.47 -10.34 -1.95
N VAL A 282 1.42 -9.87 -1.27
CA VAL A 282 0.35 -9.02 -1.81
C VAL A 282 -0.01 -7.92 -0.83
N HIS A 283 -0.30 -6.74 -1.35
CA HIS A 283 -0.73 -5.57 -0.60
C HIS A 283 -2.16 -5.21 -0.98
N PHE A 284 -3.10 -5.25 -0.01
CA PHE A 284 -4.51 -5.02 -0.28
C PHE A 284 -4.92 -3.57 -0.02
N TYR A 285 -5.46 -2.91 -1.04
CA TYR A 285 -6.17 -1.65 -0.93
C TYR A 285 -7.57 -1.88 -0.38
N THR A 286 -7.70 -1.88 0.96
CA THR A 286 -8.93 -2.31 1.66
C THR A 286 -10.08 -1.30 1.55
N LEU A 287 -9.77 -0.04 1.29
CA LEU A 287 -10.73 1.08 1.32
C LEU A 287 -11.49 1.15 2.65
N ASN A 288 -10.83 0.80 3.75
CA ASN A 288 -11.38 0.69 5.10
C ASN A 288 -12.57 -0.28 5.19
N ARG A 289 -12.55 -1.38 4.42
CA ARG A 289 -13.54 -2.45 4.44
C ARG A 289 -12.86 -3.80 4.57
N SER A 290 -13.35 -4.63 5.48
CA SER A 290 -12.73 -5.92 5.81
C SER A 290 -13.29 -7.11 5.04
N SER A 291 -14.59 -7.13 4.72
CA SER A 291 -15.29 -8.33 4.27
C SER A 291 -14.65 -9.01 3.07
N ALA A 292 -14.49 -8.29 1.95
CA ALA A 292 -13.89 -8.87 0.75
C ALA A 292 -12.44 -9.31 0.97
N THR A 293 -11.65 -8.52 1.72
CA THR A 293 -10.26 -8.87 2.04
C THR A 293 -10.18 -10.11 2.92
N ARG A 294 -11.07 -10.28 3.90
CA ARG A 294 -11.16 -11.48 4.74
C ARG A 294 -11.51 -12.73 3.94
N ASP A 295 -12.46 -12.62 3.01
CA ASP A 295 -12.85 -13.74 2.15
C ASP A 295 -11.68 -14.21 1.28
N ILE A 296 -10.96 -13.26 0.65
CA ILE A 296 -9.76 -13.56 -0.15
C ILE A 296 -8.67 -14.18 0.72
N PHE A 297 -8.36 -13.57 1.87
CA PHE A 297 -7.34 -14.07 2.78
C PHE A 297 -7.67 -15.49 3.28
N SER A 298 -8.93 -15.76 3.61
CA SER A 298 -9.38 -17.09 4.03
C SER A 298 -9.15 -18.14 2.95
N ALA A 299 -9.42 -17.81 1.69
CA ALA A 299 -9.15 -18.69 0.56
C ALA A 299 -7.64 -18.95 0.40
N LEU A 300 -6.80 -17.91 0.50
CA LEU A 300 -5.35 -18.04 0.44
C LEU A 300 -4.79 -18.89 1.59
N ARG A 301 -5.34 -18.74 2.80
CA ARG A 301 -4.95 -19.54 3.97
C ARG A 301 -5.25 -21.04 3.78
N VAL A 302 -6.43 -21.38 3.26
CA VAL A 302 -6.80 -22.78 2.96
C VAL A 302 -5.86 -23.39 1.94
N MET A 303 -5.30 -22.60 1.04
CA MET A 303 -4.32 -23.04 0.03
C MET A 303 -2.87 -23.04 0.53
N GLY A 304 -2.61 -22.65 1.79
CA GLY A 304 -1.25 -22.55 2.33
C GLY A 304 -0.44 -21.37 1.77
N LEU A 305 -1.10 -20.38 1.13
CA LEU A 305 -0.45 -19.23 0.51
C LEU A 305 -0.44 -17.99 1.44
N ALA A 306 -1.13 -18.02 2.57
CA ALA A 306 -1.18 -16.96 3.57
C ALA A 306 -1.29 -17.54 4.99
N GLY A 307 -0.84 -16.76 5.99
CA GLY A 307 -0.85 -17.17 7.39
C GLY A 307 0.41 -17.95 7.79
N GLN A 308 0.59 -18.15 9.11
CA GLN A 308 1.63 -19.02 9.63
C GLN A 308 1.24 -20.48 9.34
N GLU A 309 2.21 -21.32 9.01
CA GLU A 309 2.00 -22.76 9.05
C GLU A 309 1.51 -23.13 10.46
N VAL A 310 0.30 -23.65 10.54
CA VAL A 310 -0.10 -24.38 11.74
C VAL A 310 0.81 -25.62 11.78
N GLN A 311 1.84 -25.57 12.62
CA GLN A 311 2.57 -26.80 12.94
C GLN A 311 1.54 -27.76 13.54
N VAL A 312 1.19 -28.78 12.77
CA VAL A 312 0.40 -29.94 13.18
C VAL A 312 1.25 -30.82 14.05
#